data_74aba1a97ae2d406e6facbdf3b73fd09
#
_entry.id   74aba1a97ae2d406e6facbdf3b73fd09
#
_cell.length_a   1.000
_cell.length_b   1.000
_cell.length_c   1.000
_cell.angle_alpha   90.00
_cell.angle_beta   90.00
_cell.angle_gamma   90.00
#
_symmetry.space_group_name_H-M   'P 1'
#
loop_
_entity.id
_entity.type
_entity.pdbx_description
1 polymer ?
#
loop_
_entity_poly.entity_id
_entity_poly.type
_entity_poly.pdbx_seq_one_letter_code
_entity_poly.pdbx_strand_id
1 'polypeptide(L)'
;MITMKKFLLSLLAVSTGYFASANAQQPPIMGWSSWNTYGFQINDSLVRTQADAMVNLGFFDKGYKYINIDDGFFGGRDKEGKLLIHPTRFPNGLRPLVNYIHSKGLKAGIYSDAGRNTCASFWGNPKDTIGIGVGLYGHDAEDMALYFDDLDFDFIKVDYCGADAGNNAEGLDLDEEQRYKEIAAAIRGVNKKDLNWNICRWAFPGTWVCDIVDSWRTTEDIYLGWESIKSIIGQSLYLSAYTTYGHYNDMDMLEVGRGLTDEEDKTHFGMWCIMSSPLLIGCDLHDIKGNALELMQNEELIALNQNTLGLQAYVVEKENDCYILVKDVEELYGKKRAIAVYNPSNGIKNVTVDFSMLDLAGEVKARDLFQRKDVGSYSGEMSVTVPAHGTRIYTLEAAQRLERTVYEAETAWLSEYQELWNNESRGTAIYSEKSDASGGAIVGWLGNRASNDLQWRNVYSHTGGKYKMTLSFITGENRNIKISVNGGAPISTTLNGGSWNNVAHQDFEITLNPGNNVVRLYTDAGWAADIDCMRLELIEPTQISTHSLATIDVKVQGHKLHIQAPESTTVTIVDVAGKQIWRGEVAGSKTIELPTGTYLVGDKKVVVK
;
A
#
# COMPACT_ATOMS: atom_id res chain seq x y z
N MET A 1 -18.86 30.44 58.50
CA MET A 1 -19.30 29.12 57.99
C MET A 1 -19.41 29.27 56.48
N ILE A 2 -18.32 28.98 55.75
CA ILE A 2 -18.22 29.15 54.31
C ILE A 2 -17.98 27.77 53.71
N THR A 3 -18.95 27.30 52.93
CA THR A 3 -18.97 25.98 52.28
C THR A 3 -18.19 26.04 50.98
N MET A 4 -17.05 25.32 50.87
CA MET A 4 -16.29 25.11 49.66
C MET A 4 -16.99 24.11 48.74
N LYS A 5 -17.46 24.53 47.57
CA LYS A 5 -17.88 23.65 46.47
C LYS A 5 -16.65 23.13 45.72
N LYS A 6 -16.44 21.81 45.75
CA LYS A 6 -15.46 21.12 44.89
C LYS A 6 -15.98 21.09 43.46
N PHE A 7 -15.24 21.68 42.52
CA PHE A 7 -15.41 21.46 41.10
C PHE A 7 -14.66 20.18 40.71
N LEU A 8 -15.40 19.18 40.28
CA LEU A 8 -14.84 18.02 39.58
C LEU A 8 -14.66 18.41 38.10
N LEU A 9 -13.42 18.53 37.64
CA LEU A 9 -13.10 18.53 36.22
C LEU A 9 -13.11 17.06 35.75
N SER A 10 -14.11 16.70 34.99
CA SER A 10 -14.09 15.46 34.20
C SER A 10 -13.26 15.68 32.96
N LEU A 11 -12.06 15.07 32.90
CA LEU A 11 -11.30 14.90 31.65
C LEU A 11 -12.09 13.92 30.77
N LEU A 12 -12.71 14.42 29.71
CA LEU A 12 -13.11 13.58 28.58
C LEU A 12 -11.83 13.22 27.80
N ALA A 13 -11.35 12.00 27.98
CA ALA A 13 -10.41 11.37 27.06
C ALA A 13 -11.18 11.08 25.77
N VAL A 14 -10.95 11.87 24.73
CA VAL A 14 -11.35 11.51 23.37
C VAL A 14 -10.41 10.39 22.93
N SER A 15 -10.86 9.15 23.10
CA SER A 15 -10.25 8.01 22.43
C SER A 15 -10.57 8.14 20.95
N THR A 16 -9.59 8.53 20.14
CA THR A 16 -9.61 8.28 18.71
C THR A 16 -9.58 6.77 18.54
N GLY A 17 -10.75 6.17 18.44
CA GLY A 17 -10.89 4.77 18.08
C GLY A 17 -10.34 4.60 16.67
N TYR A 18 -9.22 3.92 16.53
CA TYR A 18 -8.83 3.28 15.30
C TYR A 18 -9.94 2.27 14.97
N PHE A 19 -10.74 2.59 13.96
CA PHE A 19 -11.68 1.63 13.40
C PHE A 19 -10.87 0.64 12.56
N ALA A 20 -10.37 -0.42 13.21
CA ALA A 20 -9.87 -1.56 12.48
C ALA A 20 -10.97 -2.07 11.55
N SER A 21 -10.68 -2.26 10.28
CA SER A 21 -11.57 -2.91 9.32
C SER A 21 -12.00 -4.26 9.92
N ALA A 22 -13.29 -4.57 9.83
CA ALA A 22 -13.83 -5.82 10.38
C ALA A 22 -13.37 -7.05 9.58
N ASN A 23 -12.68 -6.86 8.47
CA ASN A 23 -12.17 -7.90 7.58
C ASN A 23 -10.77 -8.32 8.01
N ALA A 24 -10.46 -9.61 7.92
CA ALA A 24 -9.10 -10.09 8.09
C ALA A 24 -8.22 -9.45 7.00
N GLN A 25 -7.19 -8.71 7.40
CA GLN A 25 -6.25 -8.14 6.45
C GLN A 25 -5.68 -9.25 5.55
N GLN A 26 -5.71 -9.04 4.25
CA GLN A 26 -5.31 -10.01 3.23
C GLN A 26 -4.27 -9.39 2.29
N PRO A 27 -3.44 -10.21 1.61
CA PRO A 27 -2.61 -9.73 0.51
C PRO A 27 -3.48 -9.24 -0.66
N PRO A 28 -2.89 -8.56 -1.67
CA PRO A 28 -3.62 -8.15 -2.87
C PRO A 28 -4.36 -9.33 -3.51
N ILE A 29 -5.60 -9.13 -3.94
CA ILE A 29 -6.36 -10.21 -4.57
C ILE A 29 -5.75 -10.63 -5.91
N MET A 30 -5.86 -11.92 -6.20
CA MET A 30 -5.42 -12.51 -7.47
C MET A 30 -6.59 -13.28 -8.09
N GLY A 31 -6.82 -13.09 -9.39
CA GLY A 31 -7.93 -13.74 -10.06
C GLY A 31 -8.09 -13.33 -11.51
N TRP A 32 -9.31 -13.38 -11.99
CA TRP A 32 -9.74 -12.99 -13.32
C TRP A 32 -10.93 -12.05 -13.25
N SER A 33 -11.00 -11.08 -14.16
CA SER A 33 -12.13 -10.16 -14.31
C SER A 33 -12.59 -10.09 -15.77
N SER A 34 -13.90 -9.99 -15.99
CA SER A 34 -14.49 -10.19 -17.30
C SER A 34 -14.40 -8.99 -18.24
N TRP A 35 -14.18 -7.76 -17.71
CA TRP A 35 -14.41 -6.53 -18.47
C TRP A 35 -13.56 -6.37 -19.72
N ASN A 36 -12.25 -6.47 -19.60
CA ASN A 36 -11.32 -6.08 -20.69
C ASN A 36 -11.42 -6.93 -21.95
N THR A 37 -11.89 -8.17 -21.84
CA THR A 37 -12.11 -9.03 -23.00
C THR A 37 -13.57 -9.04 -23.47
N TYR A 38 -14.51 -9.04 -22.54
CA TYR A 38 -15.91 -9.32 -22.86
C TYR A 38 -16.85 -8.12 -22.70
N GLY A 39 -16.40 -7.05 -22.02
CA GLY A 39 -17.27 -5.94 -21.67
C GLY A 39 -18.53 -6.43 -20.97
N PHE A 40 -19.68 -5.90 -21.33
CA PHE A 40 -20.96 -6.36 -20.81
C PHE A 40 -21.52 -7.62 -21.52
N GLN A 41 -20.79 -8.23 -22.47
CA GLN A 41 -21.24 -9.43 -23.21
C GLN A 41 -20.89 -10.72 -22.48
N ILE A 42 -21.21 -10.79 -21.21
CA ILE A 42 -20.97 -11.93 -20.33
C ILE A 42 -22.21 -12.78 -20.14
N ASN A 43 -22.02 -14.04 -19.79
CA ASN A 43 -23.12 -14.96 -19.46
C ASN A 43 -22.64 -16.09 -18.53
N ASP A 44 -23.59 -16.85 -17.95
CA ASP A 44 -23.34 -17.94 -17.03
C ASP A 44 -22.35 -18.98 -17.59
N SER A 45 -22.53 -19.39 -18.85
CA SER A 45 -21.66 -20.39 -19.49
C SER A 45 -20.23 -19.90 -19.64
N LEU A 46 -20.03 -18.66 -20.09
CA LEU A 46 -18.72 -18.05 -20.25
C LEU A 46 -17.98 -17.99 -18.91
N VAL A 47 -18.61 -17.47 -17.86
CA VAL A 47 -17.97 -17.36 -16.54
C VAL A 47 -17.58 -18.72 -15.98
N ARG A 48 -18.42 -19.77 -16.18
CA ARG A 48 -18.08 -21.15 -15.80
C ARG A 48 -16.84 -21.66 -16.53
N THR A 49 -16.73 -21.40 -17.84
CA THR A 49 -15.55 -21.85 -18.60
C THR A 49 -14.26 -21.15 -18.15
N GLN A 50 -14.33 -19.87 -17.76
CA GLN A 50 -13.19 -19.17 -17.19
C GLN A 50 -12.82 -19.73 -15.80
N ALA A 51 -13.79 -20.05 -14.97
CA ALA A 51 -13.53 -20.72 -13.68
C ALA A 51 -12.88 -22.09 -13.85
N ASP A 52 -13.31 -22.86 -14.85
CA ASP A 52 -12.68 -24.14 -15.20
C ASP A 52 -11.25 -23.95 -15.72
N ALA A 53 -11.02 -22.97 -16.58
CA ALA A 53 -9.70 -22.65 -17.11
C ALA A 53 -8.73 -22.18 -16.01
N MET A 54 -9.20 -21.40 -15.03
CA MET A 54 -8.41 -20.97 -13.87
C MET A 54 -7.81 -22.18 -13.13
N VAL A 55 -8.59 -23.23 -12.93
CA VAL A 55 -8.13 -24.46 -12.28
C VAL A 55 -7.30 -25.32 -13.22
N ASN A 56 -7.79 -25.55 -14.45
CA ASN A 56 -7.16 -26.50 -15.40
C ASN A 56 -5.80 -26.03 -15.89
N LEU A 57 -5.56 -24.70 -15.99
CA LEU A 57 -4.28 -24.13 -16.34
C LEU A 57 -3.31 -24.00 -15.16
N GLY A 58 -3.74 -24.36 -13.94
CA GLY A 58 -2.91 -24.33 -12.73
C GLY A 58 -2.78 -22.94 -12.06
N PHE A 59 -3.51 -21.93 -12.48
CA PHE A 59 -3.51 -20.62 -11.83
C PHE A 59 -4.00 -20.68 -10.39
N PHE A 60 -5.02 -21.53 -10.12
CA PHE A 60 -5.53 -21.74 -8.75
C PHE A 60 -4.42 -22.16 -7.78
N ASP A 61 -3.54 -23.08 -8.19
CA ASP A 61 -2.43 -23.57 -7.38
C ASP A 61 -1.36 -22.49 -7.14
N LYS A 62 -1.33 -21.43 -7.97
CA LYS A 62 -0.45 -20.26 -7.82
C LYS A 62 -1.07 -19.11 -7.02
N GLY A 63 -2.29 -19.29 -6.50
CA GLY A 63 -2.95 -18.34 -5.64
C GLY A 63 -4.01 -17.44 -6.31
N TYR A 64 -4.27 -17.60 -7.61
CA TYR A 64 -5.38 -16.91 -8.28
C TYR A 64 -6.70 -17.56 -7.89
N LYS A 65 -7.52 -16.84 -7.13
CA LYS A 65 -8.72 -17.42 -6.52
C LYS A 65 -10.01 -16.73 -6.90
N TYR A 66 -9.97 -15.52 -7.39
CA TYR A 66 -11.17 -14.73 -7.68
C TYR A 66 -11.60 -14.89 -9.13
N ILE A 67 -12.91 -15.08 -9.34
CA ILE A 67 -13.59 -14.99 -10.63
C ILE A 67 -14.60 -13.85 -10.51
N ASN A 68 -14.26 -12.71 -11.11
CA ASN A 68 -15.01 -11.48 -10.97
C ASN A 68 -15.89 -11.24 -12.20
N ILE A 69 -17.18 -11.12 -11.95
CA ILE A 69 -18.19 -10.71 -12.93
C ILE A 69 -18.27 -9.20 -12.89
N ASP A 70 -17.84 -8.54 -13.97
CA ASP A 70 -17.97 -7.09 -14.14
C ASP A 70 -19.36 -6.70 -14.66
N ASP A 71 -19.56 -5.48 -15.17
CA ASP A 71 -20.85 -4.99 -15.67
C ASP A 71 -21.47 -5.92 -16.73
N GLY A 72 -22.80 -5.91 -16.86
CA GLY A 72 -23.52 -6.67 -17.89
C GLY A 72 -24.43 -7.79 -17.37
N PHE A 73 -24.51 -8.03 -16.06
CA PHE A 73 -25.41 -9.04 -15.48
C PHE A 73 -26.78 -8.50 -15.06
N PHE A 74 -27.00 -7.21 -15.11
CA PHE A 74 -28.20 -6.53 -14.64
C PHE A 74 -29.42 -6.82 -15.52
N GLY A 75 -30.59 -6.94 -14.90
CA GLY A 75 -31.91 -7.09 -15.56
C GLY A 75 -32.87 -5.92 -15.30
N GLY A 76 -32.33 -4.80 -14.76
CA GLY A 76 -33.15 -3.68 -14.28
C GLY A 76 -33.57 -3.85 -12.83
N ARG A 77 -34.59 -3.09 -12.39
CA ARG A 77 -35.23 -3.23 -11.08
C ARG A 77 -36.74 -3.47 -11.24
N ASP A 78 -37.31 -4.22 -10.31
CA ASP A 78 -38.77 -4.36 -10.27
C ASP A 78 -39.46 -3.10 -9.70
N LYS A 79 -40.78 -3.16 -9.61
CA LYS A 79 -41.57 -2.02 -9.11
C LYS A 79 -41.40 -1.73 -7.63
N GLU A 80 -40.87 -2.67 -6.88
CA GLU A 80 -40.49 -2.56 -5.48
C GLU A 80 -39.02 -2.08 -5.30
N GLY A 81 -38.28 -1.88 -6.41
CA GLY A 81 -36.90 -1.42 -6.42
C GLY A 81 -35.85 -2.55 -6.30
N LYS A 82 -36.29 -3.82 -6.21
CA LYS A 82 -35.38 -4.96 -6.09
C LYS A 82 -34.62 -5.18 -7.39
N LEU A 83 -33.31 -5.37 -7.28
CA LEU A 83 -32.43 -5.64 -8.42
C LEU A 83 -32.78 -6.98 -9.07
N LEU A 84 -32.90 -6.95 -10.41
CA LEU A 84 -33.15 -8.13 -11.24
C LEU A 84 -31.89 -8.54 -11.99
N ILE A 85 -31.72 -9.85 -12.17
CA ILE A 85 -30.62 -10.43 -12.93
C ILE A 85 -31.07 -10.64 -14.39
N HIS A 86 -30.16 -10.39 -15.33
CA HIS A 86 -30.43 -10.46 -16.76
C HIS A 86 -30.94 -11.86 -17.18
N PRO A 87 -32.20 -12.00 -17.65
CA PRO A 87 -32.85 -13.31 -17.77
C PRO A 87 -32.27 -14.19 -18.87
N THR A 88 -31.65 -13.60 -19.90
CA THR A 88 -31.04 -14.35 -21.01
C THR A 88 -29.59 -14.70 -20.75
N ARG A 89 -28.84 -13.78 -20.18
CA ARG A 89 -27.41 -14.00 -19.87
C ARG A 89 -27.22 -14.94 -18.68
N PHE A 90 -28.09 -14.83 -17.69
CA PHE A 90 -28.08 -15.63 -16.46
C PHE A 90 -29.47 -16.20 -16.17
N PRO A 91 -29.94 -17.18 -16.97
CA PRO A 91 -31.33 -17.64 -16.93
C PRO A 91 -31.73 -18.32 -15.61
N ASN A 92 -30.74 -18.79 -14.83
CA ASN A 92 -30.95 -19.41 -13.52
C ASN A 92 -30.59 -18.45 -12.36
N GLY A 93 -30.38 -17.16 -12.63
CA GLY A 93 -29.84 -16.20 -11.68
C GLY A 93 -28.35 -16.44 -11.40
N LEU A 94 -27.79 -15.70 -10.41
CA LEU A 94 -26.37 -15.75 -10.09
C LEU A 94 -26.02 -16.79 -9.01
N ARG A 95 -26.93 -17.16 -8.12
CA ARG A 95 -26.64 -18.10 -7.01
C ARG A 95 -26.08 -19.46 -7.50
N PRO A 96 -26.64 -20.14 -8.54
CA PRO A 96 -26.05 -21.37 -9.06
C PRO A 96 -24.65 -21.19 -9.66
N LEU A 97 -24.34 -20.03 -10.21
CA LEU A 97 -23.01 -19.71 -10.72
C LEU A 97 -22.01 -19.51 -9.57
N VAL A 98 -22.36 -18.76 -8.54
CA VAL A 98 -21.53 -18.58 -7.34
C VAL A 98 -21.24 -19.94 -6.69
N ASN A 99 -22.26 -20.77 -6.49
CA ASN A 99 -22.08 -22.13 -5.97
C ASN A 99 -21.13 -22.98 -6.83
N TYR A 100 -21.18 -22.81 -8.15
CA TYR A 100 -20.27 -23.49 -9.07
C TYR A 100 -18.83 -23.03 -8.88
N ILE A 101 -18.59 -21.71 -8.82
CA ILE A 101 -17.27 -21.12 -8.58
C ILE A 101 -16.73 -21.62 -7.23
N HIS A 102 -17.51 -21.58 -6.17
CA HIS A 102 -17.14 -22.08 -4.85
C HIS A 102 -16.86 -23.59 -4.84
N SER A 103 -17.58 -24.39 -5.65
CA SER A 103 -17.32 -25.83 -5.77
C SER A 103 -15.95 -26.17 -6.34
N LYS A 104 -15.30 -25.21 -7.01
CA LYS A 104 -13.92 -25.32 -7.51
C LYS A 104 -12.87 -24.84 -6.48
N GLY A 105 -13.29 -24.37 -5.31
CA GLY A 105 -12.43 -23.73 -4.30
C GLY A 105 -12.10 -22.27 -4.61
N LEU A 106 -12.71 -21.71 -5.65
CA LEU A 106 -12.55 -20.32 -6.08
C LEU A 106 -13.50 -19.40 -5.29
N LYS A 107 -13.24 -18.10 -5.33
CA LYS A 107 -14.07 -17.01 -4.78
C LYS A 107 -14.78 -16.29 -5.92
N ALA A 108 -16.01 -15.83 -5.68
CA ALA A 108 -16.81 -15.12 -6.66
C ALA A 108 -16.82 -13.61 -6.39
N GLY A 109 -16.55 -12.80 -7.41
CA GLY A 109 -16.66 -11.35 -7.33
C GLY A 109 -17.79 -10.81 -8.19
N ILE A 110 -18.29 -9.63 -7.82
CA ILE A 110 -19.38 -8.92 -8.48
C ILE A 110 -19.00 -7.45 -8.73
N TYR A 111 -19.82 -6.73 -9.46
CA TYR A 111 -19.66 -5.34 -9.84
C TYR A 111 -20.88 -4.51 -9.45
N SER A 112 -20.67 -3.24 -9.17
CA SER A 112 -21.73 -2.23 -9.13
C SER A 112 -21.16 -0.82 -9.38
N ASP A 113 -22.02 0.20 -9.29
CA ASP A 113 -21.66 1.60 -9.44
C ASP A 113 -22.18 2.39 -8.23
N ALA A 114 -21.40 3.35 -7.77
CA ALA A 114 -21.76 4.21 -6.64
C ALA A 114 -22.96 5.11 -6.91
N GLY A 115 -23.23 5.42 -8.17
CA GLY A 115 -24.29 6.30 -8.58
C GLY A 115 -25.59 5.59 -8.94
N ARG A 116 -26.35 6.22 -9.86
CA ARG A 116 -27.67 5.73 -10.31
C ARG A 116 -27.57 4.68 -11.41
N ASN A 117 -26.56 4.78 -12.27
CA ASN A 117 -26.39 3.98 -13.48
C ASN A 117 -25.00 3.36 -13.51
N THR A 118 -24.83 2.24 -14.22
CA THR A 118 -23.53 1.63 -14.42
C THR A 118 -22.81 2.17 -15.65
N CYS A 119 -21.48 1.95 -15.72
CA CYS A 119 -20.62 2.47 -16.78
C CYS A 119 -21.02 2.00 -18.18
N ALA A 120 -21.44 0.74 -18.36
CA ALA A 120 -21.87 0.20 -19.64
C ALA A 120 -23.06 0.97 -20.28
N SER A 121 -23.84 1.67 -19.45
CA SER A 121 -24.96 2.51 -19.94
C SER A 121 -24.49 3.75 -20.70
N PHE A 122 -23.25 4.18 -20.51
CA PHE A 122 -22.67 5.39 -21.11
C PHE A 122 -21.53 5.09 -22.06
N TRP A 123 -20.62 4.20 -21.69
CA TRP A 123 -19.35 3.97 -22.36
C TRP A 123 -19.31 2.69 -23.20
N GLY A 124 -20.31 1.80 -23.06
CA GLY A 124 -20.42 0.60 -23.89
C GLY A 124 -20.64 0.92 -25.38
N ASN A 125 -20.15 0.07 -26.27
CA ASN A 125 -20.40 0.17 -27.71
C ASN A 125 -20.85 -1.20 -28.29
N PRO A 126 -22.15 -1.40 -28.57
CA PRO A 126 -23.27 -0.51 -28.25
C PRO A 126 -23.47 -0.33 -26.74
N LYS A 127 -24.12 0.75 -26.32
CA LYS A 127 -24.46 0.98 -24.91
C LYS A 127 -25.46 -0.06 -24.41
N ASP A 128 -25.26 -0.55 -23.19
CA ASP A 128 -26.20 -1.44 -22.53
C ASP A 128 -27.18 -0.63 -21.67
N THR A 129 -28.36 -0.40 -22.19
CA THR A 129 -29.40 0.39 -21.49
C THR A 129 -29.97 -0.29 -20.24
N ILE A 130 -29.68 -1.57 -20.03
CA ILE A 130 -30.09 -2.32 -18.83
C ILE A 130 -29.35 -1.85 -17.58
N GLY A 131 -28.17 -1.24 -17.73
CA GLY A 131 -27.41 -0.61 -16.64
C GLY A 131 -28.03 0.69 -16.10
N ILE A 132 -29.10 1.22 -16.73
CA ILE A 132 -29.79 2.43 -16.27
C ILE A 132 -30.64 2.13 -15.02
N GLY A 133 -30.41 2.87 -13.93
CA GLY A 133 -31.16 2.74 -12.69
C GLY A 133 -30.79 1.54 -11.81
N VAL A 134 -29.68 0.84 -12.11
CA VAL A 134 -29.26 -0.37 -11.36
C VAL A 134 -28.09 -0.14 -10.43
N GLY A 135 -27.49 1.05 -10.42
CA GLY A 135 -26.44 1.41 -9.47
C GLY A 135 -26.94 1.47 -8.02
N LEU A 136 -26.01 1.57 -7.08
CA LEU A 136 -26.27 1.44 -5.63
C LEU A 136 -27.05 2.62 -5.03
N TYR A 137 -27.01 3.81 -5.65
CA TYR A 137 -27.58 5.01 -5.04
C TYR A 137 -29.07 4.85 -4.71
N GLY A 138 -29.38 4.91 -3.40
CA GLY A 138 -30.72 4.70 -2.85
C GLY A 138 -31.11 3.24 -2.60
N HIS A 139 -30.18 2.28 -2.83
CA HIS A 139 -30.39 0.83 -2.66
C HIS A 139 -29.23 0.12 -1.95
N ASP A 140 -28.32 0.85 -1.31
CA ASP A 140 -27.06 0.33 -0.79
C ASP A 140 -27.23 -0.89 0.11
N ALA A 141 -28.06 -0.81 1.13
CA ALA A 141 -28.23 -1.88 2.11
C ALA A 141 -28.89 -3.12 1.49
N GLU A 142 -29.87 -2.92 0.61
CA GLU A 142 -30.63 -4.00 -0.03
C GLU A 142 -29.76 -4.75 -1.04
N ASP A 143 -29.01 -4.01 -1.88
CA ASP A 143 -28.15 -4.61 -2.88
C ASP A 143 -26.93 -5.28 -2.25
N MET A 144 -26.32 -4.71 -1.20
CA MET A 144 -25.23 -5.36 -0.47
C MET A 144 -25.70 -6.64 0.23
N ALA A 145 -26.88 -6.67 0.83
CA ALA A 145 -27.48 -7.89 1.39
C ALA A 145 -27.75 -8.93 0.29
N LEU A 146 -28.27 -8.50 -0.88
CA LEU A 146 -28.45 -9.40 -2.02
C LEU A 146 -27.12 -10.02 -2.47
N TYR A 147 -26.06 -9.22 -2.67
CA TYR A 147 -24.79 -9.73 -3.17
C TYR A 147 -24.10 -10.64 -2.16
N PHE A 148 -24.02 -10.26 -0.91
CA PHE A 148 -23.20 -10.95 0.07
C PHE A 148 -23.98 -11.97 0.92
N ASP A 149 -25.18 -11.65 1.37
CA ASP A 149 -25.96 -12.57 2.23
C ASP A 149 -26.79 -13.55 1.42
N ASP A 150 -27.45 -13.08 0.33
CA ASP A 150 -28.34 -13.92 -0.48
C ASP A 150 -27.58 -14.69 -1.57
N LEU A 151 -26.63 -14.06 -2.27
CA LEU A 151 -25.90 -14.63 -3.41
C LEU A 151 -24.52 -15.18 -3.03
N ASP A 152 -23.95 -14.78 -1.86
CA ASP A 152 -22.71 -15.29 -1.28
C ASP A 152 -21.44 -14.91 -2.08
N PHE A 153 -21.41 -13.73 -2.71
CA PHE A 153 -20.20 -13.21 -3.31
C PHE A 153 -19.14 -12.89 -2.26
N ASP A 154 -17.85 -12.86 -2.68
CA ASP A 154 -16.68 -12.64 -1.82
C ASP A 154 -15.96 -11.33 -2.08
N PHE A 155 -16.30 -10.66 -3.17
CA PHE A 155 -15.67 -9.42 -3.63
C PHE A 155 -16.67 -8.55 -4.38
N ILE A 156 -16.49 -7.22 -4.28
CA ILE A 156 -17.20 -6.26 -5.13
C ILE A 156 -16.26 -5.16 -5.63
N LYS A 157 -16.34 -4.86 -6.94
CA LYS A 157 -15.81 -3.61 -7.53
C LYS A 157 -16.95 -2.60 -7.62
N VAL A 158 -16.70 -1.36 -7.18
CA VAL A 158 -17.70 -0.28 -7.24
C VAL A 158 -17.12 0.90 -8.03
N ASP A 159 -17.66 1.11 -9.23
CA ASP A 159 -17.36 2.25 -10.10
C ASP A 159 -18.07 3.54 -9.66
N TYR A 160 -17.84 4.63 -10.39
CA TYR A 160 -18.40 5.96 -10.07
C TYR A 160 -19.11 6.63 -11.26
N CYS A 161 -19.36 5.92 -12.35
CA CYS A 161 -19.92 6.48 -13.58
C CYS A 161 -21.26 7.19 -13.37
N GLY A 162 -22.19 6.55 -12.68
CA GLY A 162 -23.55 7.06 -12.49
C GLY A 162 -23.70 8.08 -11.38
N ALA A 163 -22.60 8.43 -10.70
CA ALA A 163 -22.57 9.44 -9.64
C ALA A 163 -22.32 10.86 -10.16
N ASP A 164 -21.79 11.00 -11.39
CA ASP A 164 -21.55 12.29 -12.04
C ASP A 164 -22.82 12.86 -12.68
N ALA A 165 -23.03 14.18 -12.59
CA ALA A 165 -24.21 14.88 -13.06
C ALA A 165 -24.54 14.67 -14.54
N GLY A 166 -23.53 14.47 -15.39
CA GLY A 166 -23.70 14.20 -16.82
C GLY A 166 -24.18 12.78 -17.15
N ASN A 167 -24.13 11.87 -16.20
CA ASN A 167 -24.32 10.43 -16.41
C ASN A 167 -25.57 9.86 -15.73
N ASN A 168 -26.48 10.72 -15.28
CA ASN A 168 -27.78 10.31 -14.76
C ASN A 168 -28.86 11.34 -15.14
N ALA A 169 -30.11 10.89 -15.25
CA ALA A 169 -31.23 11.75 -15.67
C ALA A 169 -31.66 12.76 -14.60
N GLU A 170 -31.22 12.55 -13.35
CA GLU A 170 -31.59 13.38 -12.20
C GLU A 170 -30.61 14.53 -11.98
N GLY A 171 -29.48 14.54 -12.71
CA GLY A 171 -28.38 15.51 -12.52
C GLY A 171 -27.71 15.39 -11.16
N LEU A 172 -27.64 14.19 -10.61
CA LEU A 172 -26.93 13.91 -9.35
C LEU A 172 -25.42 14.14 -9.54
N ASP A 173 -24.85 14.94 -8.67
CA ASP A 173 -23.43 15.20 -8.57
C ASP A 173 -23.02 14.89 -7.12
N LEU A 174 -22.59 13.64 -6.88
CA LEU A 174 -22.38 13.13 -5.55
C LEU A 174 -20.98 13.49 -5.06
N ASP A 175 -20.86 13.76 -3.75
CA ASP A 175 -19.55 13.87 -3.12
C ASP A 175 -18.92 12.47 -3.00
N GLU A 176 -17.74 12.32 -3.57
CA GLU A 176 -17.07 11.03 -3.72
C GLU A 176 -16.75 10.36 -2.38
N GLU A 177 -16.08 11.10 -1.47
CA GLU A 177 -15.70 10.58 -0.16
C GLU A 177 -16.94 10.19 0.66
N GLN A 178 -17.93 11.07 0.70
CA GLN A 178 -19.17 10.80 1.42
C GLN A 178 -19.90 9.59 0.84
N ARG A 179 -19.97 9.49 -0.48
CA ARG A 179 -20.68 8.40 -1.16
C ARG A 179 -20.05 7.03 -0.90
N TYR A 180 -18.74 6.93 -1.00
CA TYR A 180 -18.06 5.67 -0.69
C TYR A 180 -18.08 5.31 0.80
N LYS A 181 -18.13 6.29 1.70
CA LYS A 181 -18.37 6.04 3.14
C LYS A 181 -19.76 5.47 3.42
N GLU A 182 -20.79 5.89 2.68
CA GLU A 182 -22.14 5.31 2.77
C GLU A 182 -22.15 3.85 2.30
N ILE A 183 -21.51 3.55 1.17
CA ILE A 183 -21.34 2.19 0.64
C ILE A 183 -20.56 1.32 1.65
N ALA A 184 -19.47 1.83 2.22
CA ALA A 184 -18.72 1.15 3.26
C ALA A 184 -19.58 0.82 4.49
N ALA A 185 -20.52 1.71 4.86
CA ALA A 185 -21.47 1.46 5.94
C ALA A 185 -22.43 0.32 5.60
N ALA A 186 -22.93 0.26 4.36
CA ALA A 186 -23.79 -0.83 3.88
C ALA A 186 -23.04 -2.17 3.85
N ILE A 187 -21.78 -2.20 3.37
CA ILE A 187 -20.92 -3.38 3.37
C ILE A 187 -20.68 -3.90 4.80
N ARG A 188 -20.43 -3.02 5.78
CA ARG A 188 -20.30 -3.41 7.18
C ARG A 188 -21.60 -3.97 7.77
N GLY A 189 -22.75 -3.62 7.21
CA GLY A 189 -24.08 -4.06 7.63
C GLY A 189 -24.42 -5.51 7.28
N VAL A 190 -23.74 -6.12 6.29
CA VAL A 190 -24.01 -7.51 5.87
C VAL A 190 -23.50 -8.53 6.90
N ASN A 191 -24.05 -9.75 6.86
CA ASN A 191 -23.66 -10.84 7.76
C ASN A 191 -22.31 -11.45 7.38
N LYS A 192 -22.00 -11.55 6.07
CA LYS A 192 -20.72 -12.05 5.57
C LYS A 192 -19.57 -11.14 5.97
N LYS A 193 -18.52 -11.71 6.57
CA LYS A 193 -17.38 -10.95 7.10
C LYS A 193 -16.07 -11.16 6.32
N ASP A 194 -15.93 -12.29 5.63
CA ASP A 194 -14.76 -12.56 4.75
C ASP A 194 -15.10 -12.08 3.32
N LEU A 195 -15.07 -10.79 3.14
CA LEU A 195 -15.26 -10.13 1.85
C LEU A 195 -14.18 -9.08 1.62
N ASN A 196 -13.97 -8.75 0.35
CA ASN A 196 -13.01 -7.74 -0.09
C ASN A 196 -13.74 -6.78 -1.05
N TRP A 197 -13.33 -5.52 -1.09
CA TRP A 197 -13.93 -4.57 -2.01
C TRP A 197 -12.93 -3.58 -2.60
N ASN A 198 -13.23 -3.15 -3.81
CA ASN A 198 -12.45 -2.24 -4.60
C ASN A 198 -13.31 -1.06 -5.04
N ILE A 199 -12.72 0.12 -5.07
CA ILE A 199 -13.33 1.29 -5.68
C ILE A 199 -12.58 1.71 -6.94
N CYS A 200 -13.33 2.18 -7.92
CA CYS A 200 -12.78 2.61 -9.19
C CYS A 200 -13.36 3.96 -9.59
N ARG A 201 -12.49 4.96 -9.60
CA ARG A 201 -12.85 6.30 -10.06
C ARG A 201 -11.79 6.91 -10.98
N TRP A 202 -10.91 6.06 -11.54
CA TRP A 202 -9.94 6.37 -12.60
C TRP A 202 -8.87 7.40 -12.24
N ALA A 203 -8.67 7.68 -10.96
CA ALA A 203 -7.60 8.48 -10.39
C ALA A 203 -7.43 8.12 -8.91
N PHE A 204 -6.34 8.57 -8.24
CA PHE A 204 -6.18 8.36 -6.80
C PHE A 204 -7.29 9.10 -6.03
N PRO A 205 -8.17 8.39 -5.30
CA PRO A 205 -9.40 8.99 -4.77
C PRO A 205 -9.17 9.98 -3.62
N GLY A 206 -8.05 9.86 -2.94
CA GLY A 206 -7.73 10.62 -1.74
C GLY A 206 -7.32 9.73 -0.57
N THR A 207 -6.71 10.32 0.45
CA THR A 207 -6.16 9.57 1.60
C THR A 207 -7.21 8.86 2.46
N TRP A 208 -8.48 9.25 2.34
CA TRP A 208 -9.60 8.63 3.06
C TRP A 208 -9.83 7.16 2.69
N VAL A 209 -9.42 6.72 1.49
CA VAL A 209 -9.56 5.31 1.05
C VAL A 209 -8.73 4.35 1.90
N CYS A 210 -7.58 4.80 2.39
CA CYS A 210 -6.64 3.97 3.15
C CYS A 210 -7.22 3.37 4.44
N ASP A 211 -8.31 3.94 4.95
CA ASP A 211 -8.95 3.50 6.20
C ASP A 211 -10.21 2.65 5.96
N ILE A 212 -10.76 2.63 4.75
CA ILE A 212 -12.09 2.05 4.52
C ILE A 212 -12.16 1.03 3.39
N VAL A 213 -11.17 0.98 2.48
CA VAL A 213 -11.22 0.18 1.24
C VAL A 213 -10.03 -0.79 1.20
N ASP A 214 -10.23 -2.01 0.68
CA ASP A 214 -9.14 -2.99 0.56
C ASP A 214 -8.24 -2.69 -0.65
N SER A 215 -8.80 -2.14 -1.74
CA SER A 215 -8.01 -1.63 -2.87
C SER A 215 -8.76 -0.54 -3.65
N TRP A 216 -8.01 0.32 -4.34
CA TRP A 216 -8.56 1.41 -5.13
C TRP A 216 -7.77 1.65 -6.39
N ARG A 217 -8.47 1.89 -7.51
CA ARG A 217 -7.86 2.27 -8.78
C ARG A 217 -7.15 3.61 -8.66
N THR A 218 -5.98 3.70 -9.26
CA THR A 218 -5.12 4.88 -9.19
C THR A 218 -5.06 5.66 -10.50
N THR A 219 -5.55 5.09 -11.60
CA THR A 219 -5.42 5.64 -12.94
C THR A 219 -6.67 5.40 -13.78
N GLU A 220 -6.72 6.01 -14.96
CA GLU A 220 -7.66 5.65 -16.03
C GLU A 220 -7.55 4.16 -16.39
N ASP A 221 -8.55 3.66 -17.14
CA ASP A 221 -8.59 2.25 -17.53
C ASP A 221 -7.43 1.87 -18.44
N ILE A 222 -6.89 0.69 -18.19
CA ILE A 222 -5.86 0.09 -19.03
C ILE A 222 -6.44 -0.27 -20.41
N TYR A 223 -5.67 0.00 -21.44
CA TYR A 223 -5.94 -0.49 -22.79
C TYR A 223 -4.71 -1.20 -23.37
N LEU A 224 -4.92 -2.02 -24.39
CA LEU A 224 -3.84 -2.76 -25.04
C LEU A 224 -2.82 -1.81 -25.68
N GLY A 225 -1.61 -1.85 -25.20
CA GLY A 225 -0.48 -1.12 -25.74
C GLY A 225 0.47 -0.61 -24.67
N TRP A 226 1.73 -0.46 -25.08
CA TRP A 226 2.80 -0.01 -24.20
C TRP A 226 2.53 1.34 -23.52
N GLU A 227 1.98 2.31 -24.26
CA GLU A 227 1.77 3.67 -23.72
C GLU A 227 0.76 3.68 -22.55
N SER A 228 -0.23 2.77 -22.55
CA SER A 228 -1.14 2.59 -21.41
C SER A 228 -0.40 2.10 -20.18
N ILE A 229 0.37 1.01 -20.33
CA ILE A 229 1.16 0.41 -19.23
C ILE A 229 2.16 1.42 -18.67
N LYS A 230 2.89 2.11 -19.53
CA LYS A 230 3.86 3.15 -19.17
C LYS A 230 3.19 4.30 -18.40
N SER A 231 2.01 4.75 -18.86
CA SER A 231 1.24 5.81 -18.20
C SER A 231 0.80 5.39 -16.79
N ILE A 232 0.25 4.17 -16.65
CA ILE A 232 -0.20 3.62 -15.38
C ILE A 232 0.96 3.47 -14.39
N ILE A 233 2.08 2.92 -14.83
CA ILE A 233 3.28 2.82 -14.00
C ILE A 233 3.72 4.21 -13.56
N GLY A 234 3.82 5.18 -14.49
CA GLY A 234 4.26 6.54 -14.21
C GLY A 234 3.42 7.24 -13.13
N GLN A 235 2.09 7.13 -13.23
CA GLN A 235 1.16 7.71 -12.25
C GLN A 235 1.20 7.00 -10.90
N SER A 236 1.64 5.74 -10.84
CA SER A 236 1.68 4.94 -9.61
C SER A 236 3.02 4.99 -8.87
N LEU A 237 4.10 5.52 -9.48
CA LEU A 237 5.47 5.49 -8.93
C LEU A 237 5.59 6.09 -7.52
N TYR A 238 4.83 7.14 -7.23
CA TYR A 238 4.97 7.91 -5.99
C TYR A 238 3.85 7.65 -4.96
N LEU A 239 3.03 6.61 -5.16
CA LEU A 239 1.90 6.30 -4.28
C LEU A 239 2.23 5.32 -3.14
N SER A 240 3.51 5.02 -2.92
CA SER A 240 3.95 4.01 -1.93
C SER A 240 3.56 4.33 -0.48
N ALA A 241 3.40 5.61 -0.14
CA ALA A 241 3.01 6.04 1.20
C ALA A 241 1.58 5.63 1.59
N TYR A 242 0.73 5.29 0.61
CA TYR A 242 -0.70 5.03 0.81
C TYR A 242 -1.03 3.55 0.93
N THR A 243 -0.08 2.64 0.66
CA THR A 243 -0.26 1.20 0.80
C THR A 243 0.18 0.67 2.15
N THR A 244 -0.63 -0.24 2.69
CA THR A 244 -0.31 -1.06 3.87
C THR A 244 -0.89 -2.45 3.66
N TYR A 245 -0.52 -3.42 4.52
CA TYR A 245 -1.10 -4.76 4.43
C TYR A 245 -2.62 -4.72 4.59
N GLY A 246 -3.32 -5.20 3.58
CA GLY A 246 -4.78 -5.15 3.48
C GLY A 246 -5.36 -3.94 2.73
N HIS A 247 -4.53 -2.98 2.31
CA HIS A 247 -4.96 -1.76 1.62
C HIS A 247 -4.00 -1.42 0.49
N TYR A 248 -4.44 -1.51 -0.78
CA TYR A 248 -3.55 -1.51 -1.94
C TYR A 248 -3.98 -0.53 -3.03
N ASN A 249 -2.97 0.11 -3.64
CA ASN A 249 -3.12 0.77 -4.92
C ASN A 249 -3.39 -0.28 -6.01
N ASP A 250 -4.42 -0.08 -6.81
CA ASP A 250 -4.81 -0.95 -7.92
C ASP A 250 -4.44 -0.29 -9.26
N MET A 251 -3.47 -0.89 -9.94
CA MET A 251 -2.96 -0.44 -11.23
C MET A 251 -3.77 -1.02 -12.41
N ASP A 252 -4.98 -1.51 -12.15
CA ASP A 252 -5.88 -2.14 -13.11
C ASP A 252 -5.49 -3.58 -13.52
N MET A 253 -6.29 -4.17 -14.38
CA MET A 253 -6.18 -5.55 -14.82
C MET A 253 -4.91 -5.84 -15.62
N LEU A 254 -4.54 -7.12 -15.68
CA LEU A 254 -3.41 -7.59 -16.46
C LEU A 254 -3.80 -7.85 -17.92
N GLU A 255 -3.07 -7.23 -18.84
CA GLU A 255 -3.17 -7.40 -20.29
C GLU A 255 -2.05 -8.31 -20.88
N VAL A 256 -1.39 -9.08 -20.02
CA VAL A 256 -0.28 -9.97 -20.36
C VAL A 256 -0.72 -11.03 -21.37
N GLY A 257 0.06 -11.21 -22.43
CA GLY A 257 -0.21 -12.18 -23.47
C GLY A 257 -1.22 -11.74 -24.54
N ARG A 258 -1.64 -10.46 -24.53
CA ARG A 258 -2.61 -9.90 -25.48
C ARG A 258 -1.98 -9.10 -26.62
N GLY A 259 -0.72 -9.35 -26.97
CA GLY A 259 -0.05 -8.74 -28.12
C GLY A 259 1.03 -7.72 -27.78
N LEU A 260 1.37 -7.56 -26.52
CA LEU A 260 2.59 -6.90 -26.06
C LEU A 260 3.82 -7.75 -26.44
N THR A 261 4.98 -7.14 -26.48
CA THR A 261 6.25 -7.88 -26.59
C THR A 261 6.55 -8.62 -25.27
N ASP A 262 7.39 -9.66 -25.32
CA ASP A 262 7.80 -10.40 -24.11
C ASP A 262 8.43 -9.50 -23.04
N GLU A 263 9.15 -8.44 -23.42
CA GLU A 263 9.72 -7.48 -22.45
C GLU A 263 8.66 -6.54 -21.85
N GLU A 264 7.68 -6.13 -22.64
CA GLU A 264 6.54 -5.34 -22.14
C GLU A 264 5.64 -6.17 -21.23
N ASP A 265 5.38 -7.45 -21.57
CA ASP A 265 4.66 -8.38 -20.69
C ASP A 265 5.39 -8.57 -19.34
N LYS A 266 6.73 -8.73 -19.36
CA LYS A 266 7.54 -8.81 -18.15
C LYS A 266 7.47 -7.54 -17.33
N THR A 267 7.55 -6.37 -17.97
CA THR A 267 7.44 -5.09 -17.30
C THR A 267 6.06 -4.93 -16.67
N HIS A 268 4.99 -5.22 -17.42
CA HIS A 268 3.63 -5.15 -16.94
C HIS A 268 3.45 -6.02 -15.69
N PHE A 269 3.67 -7.32 -15.80
CA PHE A 269 3.50 -8.25 -14.67
C PHE A 269 4.45 -7.95 -13.50
N GLY A 270 5.74 -7.70 -13.80
CA GLY A 270 6.75 -7.47 -12.79
C GLY A 270 6.50 -6.19 -11.98
N MET A 271 6.09 -5.10 -12.64
CA MET A 271 5.76 -3.85 -11.95
C MET A 271 4.51 -4.01 -11.08
N TRP A 272 3.42 -4.67 -11.56
CA TRP A 272 2.28 -5.00 -10.71
C TRP A 272 2.68 -5.80 -9.47
N CYS A 273 3.63 -6.75 -9.63
CA CYS A 273 4.12 -7.54 -8.51
C CYS A 273 4.91 -6.71 -7.48
N ILE A 274 5.88 -5.91 -7.91
CA ILE A 274 6.70 -5.14 -6.96
C ILE A 274 5.94 -3.97 -6.34
N MET A 275 4.94 -3.44 -7.04
CA MET A 275 4.05 -2.40 -6.54
C MET A 275 2.93 -2.93 -5.63
N SER A 276 2.82 -4.24 -5.44
CA SER A 276 1.75 -4.90 -4.65
C SER A 276 0.34 -4.56 -5.11
N SER A 277 0.15 -4.42 -6.43
CA SER A 277 -1.16 -4.21 -7.04
C SER A 277 -1.95 -5.52 -7.10
N PRO A 278 -3.28 -5.53 -7.05
CA PRO A 278 -4.09 -6.69 -7.38
C PRO A 278 -3.67 -7.32 -8.72
N LEU A 279 -3.65 -8.65 -8.80
CA LEU A 279 -3.29 -9.40 -10.02
C LEU A 279 -4.54 -9.99 -10.65
N LEU A 280 -5.33 -9.16 -11.33
CA LEU A 280 -6.58 -9.54 -11.98
C LEU A 280 -6.36 -9.70 -13.49
N ILE A 281 -6.42 -10.94 -13.99
CA ILE A 281 -6.22 -11.26 -15.39
C ILE A 281 -7.41 -10.76 -16.21
N GLY A 282 -7.16 -9.91 -17.22
CA GLY A 282 -8.19 -9.29 -18.06
C GLY A 282 -8.44 -10.00 -19.40
N CYS A 283 -7.71 -11.07 -19.71
CA CYS A 283 -7.82 -11.79 -21.00
C CYS A 283 -8.69 -13.05 -20.89
N ASP A 284 -9.03 -13.65 -22.04
CA ASP A 284 -9.60 -15.02 -22.07
C ASP A 284 -8.53 -16.01 -21.63
N LEU A 285 -8.78 -16.73 -20.54
CA LEU A 285 -7.83 -17.70 -20.00
C LEU A 285 -7.50 -18.83 -20.98
N HIS A 286 -8.41 -19.16 -21.92
CA HIS A 286 -8.18 -20.18 -22.94
C HIS A 286 -7.15 -19.75 -23.99
N ASP A 287 -6.89 -18.46 -24.15
CA ASP A 287 -5.93 -17.90 -25.10
C ASP A 287 -4.52 -17.76 -24.51
N ILE A 288 -4.39 -17.83 -23.17
CA ILE A 288 -3.09 -17.70 -22.50
C ILE A 288 -2.24 -18.95 -22.71
N LYS A 289 -1.01 -18.77 -23.19
CA LYS A 289 -0.07 -19.87 -23.46
C LYS A 289 1.39 -19.39 -23.51
N GLY A 290 2.32 -20.34 -23.51
CA GLY A 290 3.75 -20.05 -23.67
C GLY A 290 4.29 -19.13 -22.59
N ASN A 291 5.09 -18.14 -22.99
CA ASN A 291 5.80 -17.23 -22.10
C ASN A 291 4.85 -16.44 -21.17
N ALA A 292 3.68 -16.05 -21.67
CA ALA A 292 2.70 -15.30 -20.87
C ALA A 292 2.13 -16.16 -19.71
N LEU A 293 1.83 -17.44 -19.99
CA LEU A 293 1.38 -18.39 -18.96
C LEU A 293 2.46 -18.61 -17.90
N GLU A 294 3.70 -18.88 -18.34
CA GLU A 294 4.83 -19.11 -17.43
C GLU A 294 5.15 -17.88 -16.59
N LEU A 295 5.05 -16.68 -17.18
CA LEU A 295 5.29 -15.41 -16.51
C LEU A 295 4.27 -15.17 -15.38
N MET A 296 2.97 -15.30 -15.69
CA MET A 296 1.90 -15.09 -14.70
C MET A 296 1.84 -16.18 -13.62
N GLN A 297 2.55 -17.29 -13.80
CA GLN A 297 2.73 -18.35 -12.81
C GLN A 297 4.09 -18.34 -12.12
N ASN A 298 4.89 -17.28 -12.31
CA ASN A 298 6.19 -17.16 -11.66
C ASN A 298 6.03 -16.97 -10.14
N GLU A 299 6.31 -18.00 -9.38
CA GLU A 299 6.10 -18.06 -7.93
C GLU A 299 6.91 -17.00 -7.17
N GLU A 300 8.10 -16.60 -7.67
CA GLU A 300 8.93 -15.62 -6.99
C GLU A 300 8.38 -14.19 -7.16
N LEU A 301 7.86 -13.86 -8.34
CA LEU A 301 7.15 -12.59 -8.56
C LEU A 301 5.82 -12.55 -7.82
N ILE A 302 5.07 -13.67 -7.80
CA ILE A 302 3.84 -13.79 -7.01
C ILE A 302 4.15 -13.63 -5.51
N ALA A 303 5.18 -14.29 -4.99
CA ALA A 303 5.59 -14.14 -3.59
C ALA A 303 5.99 -12.69 -3.24
N LEU A 304 6.60 -11.96 -4.20
CA LEU A 304 6.91 -10.54 -4.04
C LEU A 304 5.63 -9.68 -3.92
N ASN A 305 4.60 -9.99 -4.73
CA ASN A 305 3.30 -9.33 -4.68
C ASN A 305 2.55 -9.64 -3.37
N GLN A 306 2.54 -10.90 -2.97
CA GLN A 306 1.81 -11.44 -1.82
C GLN A 306 2.57 -11.28 -0.49
N ASN A 307 3.61 -10.45 -0.46
CA ASN A 307 4.43 -10.25 0.73
C ASN A 307 3.62 -9.63 1.88
N THR A 308 3.76 -10.20 3.08
CA THR A 308 2.97 -9.84 4.26
C THR A 308 3.27 -8.47 4.85
N LEU A 309 4.30 -7.76 4.38
CA LEU A 309 4.52 -6.37 4.75
C LEU A 309 3.55 -5.42 4.02
N GLY A 310 2.97 -5.85 2.90
CA GLY A 310 2.00 -5.07 2.14
C GLY A 310 2.54 -3.78 1.53
N LEU A 311 3.86 -3.69 1.35
CA LEU A 311 4.52 -2.47 0.88
C LEU A 311 4.51 -2.38 -0.66
N GLN A 312 4.21 -1.22 -1.17
CA GLN A 312 4.56 -0.83 -2.53
C GLN A 312 6.03 -0.39 -2.57
N ALA A 313 6.75 -0.74 -3.65
CA ALA A 313 8.10 -0.21 -3.86
C ALA A 313 8.08 1.30 -4.13
N TYR A 314 9.10 1.99 -3.64
CA TYR A 314 9.26 3.43 -3.84
C TYR A 314 10.51 3.74 -4.66
N VAL A 315 10.47 4.85 -5.41
CA VAL A 315 11.60 5.34 -6.20
C VAL A 315 12.68 5.86 -5.27
N VAL A 316 13.92 5.45 -5.52
CA VAL A 316 15.12 5.96 -4.81
C VAL A 316 16.01 6.77 -5.73
N GLU A 317 15.92 6.55 -7.04
CA GLU A 317 16.73 7.26 -8.03
C GLU A 317 16.12 7.18 -9.42
N LYS A 318 16.38 8.22 -10.23
CA LYS A 318 16.15 8.23 -11.67
C LYS A 318 17.48 8.44 -12.39
N GLU A 319 18.06 7.38 -12.95
CA GLU A 319 19.32 7.42 -13.69
C GLU A 319 19.11 7.05 -15.15
N ASN A 320 19.65 7.84 -16.08
CA ASN A 320 19.57 7.59 -17.54
C ASN A 320 18.14 7.33 -18.06
N ASP A 321 17.14 8.05 -17.53
CA ASP A 321 15.70 7.87 -17.75
C ASP A 321 15.13 6.55 -17.20
N CYS A 322 15.90 5.77 -16.46
CA CYS A 322 15.43 4.58 -15.74
C CYS A 322 15.10 4.93 -14.30
N TYR A 323 14.12 4.23 -13.74
CA TYR A 323 13.76 4.34 -12.33
C TYR A 323 14.30 3.15 -11.55
N ILE A 324 14.93 3.41 -10.41
CA ILE A 324 15.32 2.40 -9.44
C ILE A 324 14.31 2.45 -8.30
N LEU A 325 13.56 1.37 -8.13
CA LEU A 325 12.57 1.22 -7.07
C LEU A 325 13.05 0.18 -6.06
N VAL A 326 12.65 0.35 -4.80
CA VAL A 326 13.03 -0.59 -3.73
C VAL A 326 11.88 -0.77 -2.73
N LYS A 327 11.77 -1.98 -2.16
CA LYS A 327 10.95 -2.24 -0.96
C LYS A 327 11.60 -3.27 -0.05
N ASP A 328 11.26 -3.21 1.23
CA ASP A 328 11.62 -4.28 2.17
C ASP A 328 10.78 -5.53 1.87
N VAL A 329 11.38 -6.70 2.08
CA VAL A 329 10.72 -8.01 2.01
C VAL A 329 11.09 -8.82 3.25
N GLU A 330 10.19 -9.74 3.68
CA GLU A 330 10.33 -10.57 4.89
C GLU A 330 10.18 -9.78 6.20
N GLU A 331 10.99 -8.73 6.42
CA GLU A 331 10.92 -7.88 7.61
C GLU A 331 11.25 -6.42 7.27
N LEU A 332 10.62 -5.49 8.00
CA LEU A 332 10.95 -4.06 7.90
C LEU A 332 12.39 -3.82 8.39
N TYR A 333 13.11 -2.99 7.63
CA TYR A 333 14.53 -2.68 7.92
C TYR A 333 15.46 -3.88 7.93
N GLY A 334 15.02 -5.02 7.35
CA GLY A 334 15.81 -6.22 7.18
C GLY A 334 16.92 -6.06 6.15
N LYS A 335 17.82 -7.04 6.11
CA LYS A 335 18.97 -7.07 5.18
C LYS A 335 18.59 -7.50 3.77
N LYS A 336 17.35 -7.98 3.58
CA LYS A 336 16.84 -8.43 2.29
C LYS A 336 15.83 -7.43 1.75
N ARG A 337 16.07 -6.97 0.53
CA ARG A 337 15.21 -6.02 -0.18
C ARG A 337 14.91 -6.52 -1.58
N ALA A 338 13.77 -6.11 -2.15
CA ALA A 338 13.51 -6.28 -3.57
C ALA A 338 13.72 -4.93 -4.28
N ILE A 339 14.28 -5.00 -5.48
CA ILE A 339 14.45 -3.84 -6.36
C ILE A 339 13.86 -4.09 -7.73
N ALA A 340 13.39 -3.02 -8.37
CA ALA A 340 13.12 -2.98 -9.79
C ALA A 340 13.96 -1.90 -10.46
N VAL A 341 14.57 -2.21 -11.61
CA VAL A 341 15.18 -1.24 -12.51
C VAL A 341 14.32 -1.17 -13.75
N TYR A 342 13.55 -0.09 -13.90
CA TYR A 342 12.54 0.10 -14.92
C TYR A 342 12.99 1.10 -15.98
N ASN A 343 12.96 0.70 -17.24
CA ASN A 343 13.31 1.51 -18.40
C ASN A 343 12.08 1.80 -19.27
N PRO A 344 11.44 2.97 -19.15
CA PRO A 344 10.30 3.36 -19.99
C PRO A 344 10.70 3.79 -21.41
N SER A 345 11.98 3.92 -21.74
CA SER A 345 12.48 4.48 -23.00
C SER A 345 12.55 3.42 -24.12
N ASN A 346 12.62 3.90 -25.36
CA ASN A 346 12.70 3.06 -26.57
C ASN A 346 14.12 2.48 -26.83
N GLY A 347 15.08 2.71 -25.95
CA GLY A 347 16.46 2.24 -26.11
C GLY A 347 16.91 1.34 -24.97
N ILE A 348 17.91 0.51 -25.22
CA ILE A 348 18.58 -0.26 -24.18
C ILE A 348 19.36 0.70 -23.28
N LYS A 349 19.28 0.52 -21.98
CA LYS A 349 19.98 1.32 -20.96
C LYS A 349 20.90 0.44 -20.11
N ASN A 350 22.02 1.02 -19.69
CA ASN A 350 22.86 0.46 -18.63
C ASN A 350 22.75 1.37 -17.40
N VAL A 351 22.40 0.79 -16.29
CA VAL A 351 22.14 1.47 -15.02
C VAL A 351 23.07 0.89 -13.96
N THR A 352 23.69 1.74 -13.17
CA THR A 352 24.49 1.35 -12.03
C THR A 352 23.67 1.49 -10.76
N VAL A 353 23.40 0.37 -10.10
CA VAL A 353 22.66 0.34 -8.84
C VAL A 353 23.67 0.42 -7.67
N ASP A 354 23.81 1.60 -7.07
CA ASP A 354 24.61 1.80 -5.85
C ASP A 354 23.84 1.26 -4.64
N PHE A 355 24.42 0.34 -3.91
CA PHE A 355 23.78 -0.30 -2.76
C PHE A 355 23.61 0.64 -1.57
N SER A 356 24.41 1.69 -1.46
CA SER A 356 24.25 2.68 -0.39
C SER A 356 22.93 3.45 -0.52
N MET A 357 22.46 3.69 -1.74
CA MET A 357 21.15 4.30 -2.00
C MET A 357 19.98 3.37 -1.66
N LEU A 358 20.26 2.07 -1.62
CA LEU A 358 19.31 1.06 -1.18
C LEU A 358 19.43 0.76 0.32
N ASP A 359 20.18 1.57 1.08
CA ASP A 359 20.50 1.38 2.50
C ASP A 359 21.16 0.01 2.78
N LEU A 360 21.94 -0.50 1.84
CA LEU A 360 22.65 -1.79 1.94
C LEU A 360 24.15 -1.59 1.90
N ALA A 361 24.90 -2.44 2.63
CA ALA A 361 26.36 -2.42 2.64
C ALA A 361 26.98 -3.80 2.81
N GLY A 362 28.29 -3.87 2.51
CA GLY A 362 29.06 -5.10 2.51
C GLY A 362 28.82 -5.94 1.25
N GLU A 363 28.96 -7.25 1.37
CA GLU A 363 28.62 -8.17 0.29
C GLU A 363 27.11 -8.26 0.11
N VAL A 364 26.63 -8.13 -1.12
CA VAL A 364 25.22 -8.20 -1.51
C VAL A 364 25.04 -9.34 -2.50
N LYS A 365 24.23 -10.32 -2.14
CA LYS A 365 23.83 -11.43 -3.02
C LYS A 365 22.58 -11.01 -3.80
N ALA A 366 22.60 -11.21 -5.11
CA ALA A 366 21.50 -10.85 -5.99
C ALA A 366 20.87 -12.08 -6.65
N ARG A 367 19.53 -12.12 -6.67
CA ARG A 367 18.72 -13.14 -7.35
C ARG A 367 17.76 -12.47 -8.33
N ASP A 368 17.84 -12.86 -9.60
CA ASP A 368 16.94 -12.43 -10.66
C ASP A 368 15.62 -13.19 -10.56
N LEU A 369 14.51 -12.47 -10.32
CA LEU A 369 13.19 -13.08 -10.10
C LEU A 369 12.50 -13.53 -11.39
N PHE A 370 12.81 -12.92 -12.54
CA PHE A 370 12.31 -13.41 -13.83
C PHE A 370 12.97 -14.73 -14.22
N GLN A 371 14.29 -14.83 -14.04
CA GLN A 371 15.04 -16.03 -14.34
C GLN A 371 15.00 -17.07 -13.21
N ARG A 372 14.56 -16.68 -12.00
CA ARG A 372 14.55 -17.51 -10.78
C ARG A 372 15.95 -18.07 -10.47
N LYS A 373 16.98 -17.22 -10.61
CA LYS A 373 18.39 -17.62 -10.56
C LYS A 373 19.22 -16.60 -9.79
N ASP A 374 20.16 -17.14 -8.99
CA ASP A 374 21.19 -16.32 -8.37
C ASP A 374 22.16 -15.81 -9.45
N VAL A 375 22.42 -14.51 -9.45
CA VAL A 375 23.25 -13.86 -10.49
C VAL A 375 24.61 -13.43 -9.98
N GLY A 376 24.87 -13.52 -8.70
CA GLY A 376 26.19 -13.31 -8.09
C GLY A 376 26.17 -12.59 -6.77
N SER A 377 27.37 -12.29 -6.27
CA SER A 377 27.66 -11.43 -5.12
C SER A 377 28.43 -10.20 -5.59
N TYR A 378 28.06 -9.06 -5.05
CA TYR A 378 28.61 -7.76 -5.44
C TYR A 378 29.01 -6.96 -4.20
N SER A 379 29.85 -5.95 -4.39
CA SER A 379 30.25 -5.01 -3.32
C SER A 379 30.17 -3.58 -3.84
N GLY A 380 29.47 -2.73 -3.11
CA GLY A 380 29.26 -1.32 -3.44
C GLY A 380 28.15 -1.10 -4.48
N GLU A 381 28.27 -1.72 -5.64
CA GLU A 381 27.34 -1.50 -6.75
C GLU A 381 27.16 -2.75 -7.63
N MET A 382 26.12 -2.75 -8.46
CA MET A 382 25.96 -3.69 -9.58
C MET A 382 25.44 -2.99 -10.82
N SER A 383 25.98 -3.38 -12.01
CA SER A 383 25.50 -2.87 -13.29
C SER A 383 24.38 -3.75 -13.83
N VAL A 384 23.30 -3.11 -14.30
CA VAL A 384 22.11 -3.76 -14.85
C VAL A 384 21.84 -3.25 -16.26
N THR A 385 21.77 -4.16 -17.23
CA THR A 385 21.33 -3.83 -18.59
C THR A 385 19.83 -4.06 -18.70
N VAL A 386 19.09 -3.01 -19.06
CA VAL A 386 17.62 -3.02 -19.18
C VAL A 386 17.22 -2.74 -20.62
N PRO A 387 16.54 -3.66 -21.30
CA PRO A 387 16.03 -3.44 -22.67
C PRO A 387 15.07 -2.25 -22.75
N ALA A 388 14.79 -1.81 -23.97
CA ALA A 388 13.69 -0.88 -24.22
C ALA A 388 12.38 -1.43 -23.64
N HIS A 389 11.58 -0.59 -22.98
CA HIS A 389 10.33 -0.95 -22.30
C HIS A 389 10.48 -2.05 -21.23
N GLY A 390 11.73 -2.34 -20.84
CA GLY A 390 12.07 -3.47 -19.99
C GLY A 390 12.10 -3.13 -18.51
N THR A 391 11.99 -4.18 -17.69
CA THR A 391 12.22 -4.12 -16.24
C THR A 391 13.09 -5.29 -15.84
N ARG A 392 13.95 -5.09 -14.82
CA ARG A 392 14.72 -6.14 -14.15
C ARG A 392 14.36 -6.10 -12.68
N ILE A 393 14.02 -7.24 -12.11
CA ILE A 393 13.60 -7.36 -10.72
C ILE A 393 14.51 -8.35 -10.01
N TYR A 394 15.09 -7.89 -8.90
CA TYR A 394 15.99 -8.69 -8.07
C TYR A 394 15.55 -8.67 -6.60
N THR A 395 15.82 -9.76 -5.89
CA THR A 395 16.01 -9.68 -4.45
C THR A 395 17.49 -9.55 -4.15
N LEU A 396 17.81 -8.65 -3.23
CA LEU A 396 19.15 -8.36 -2.75
C LEU A 396 19.24 -8.72 -1.26
N GLU A 397 20.22 -9.54 -0.89
CA GLU A 397 20.50 -9.90 0.50
C GLU A 397 21.90 -9.41 0.87
N ALA A 398 21.96 -8.40 1.75
CA ALA A 398 23.20 -7.73 2.13
C ALA A 398 23.78 -8.26 3.44
N ALA A 399 25.09 -8.12 3.61
CA ALA A 399 25.76 -8.38 4.89
C ALA A 399 25.30 -7.40 5.98
N GLN A 400 24.97 -6.14 5.59
CA GLN A 400 24.57 -5.08 6.51
C GLN A 400 23.42 -4.25 5.92
N ARG A 401 22.43 -3.89 6.77
CA ARG A 401 21.44 -2.84 6.53
C ARG A 401 21.92 -1.55 7.19
N LEU A 402 21.87 -0.45 6.43
CA LEU A 402 22.17 0.90 6.90
C LEU A 402 20.85 1.62 7.31
N GLU A 403 20.96 2.65 8.13
CA GLU A 403 19.86 3.62 8.28
C GLU A 403 19.69 4.40 6.98
N ARG A 404 18.43 4.62 6.61
CA ARG A 404 18.11 5.48 5.47
C ARG A 404 18.47 6.91 5.78
N THR A 405 19.22 7.54 4.89
CA THR A 405 19.68 8.94 5.07
C THR A 405 18.95 9.92 4.16
N VAL A 406 18.35 9.49 3.05
CA VAL A 406 17.64 10.34 2.10
C VAL A 406 16.17 9.95 2.04
N TYR A 407 15.30 10.93 2.20
CA TYR A 407 13.85 10.77 2.18
C TYR A 407 13.27 11.72 1.14
N GLU A 408 12.87 11.19 0.00
CA GLU A 408 12.26 11.95 -1.08
C GLU A 408 10.87 12.46 -0.69
N ALA A 409 10.53 13.68 -1.08
CA ALA A 409 9.25 14.30 -0.72
C ALA A 409 8.08 13.63 -1.45
N GLU A 410 8.25 13.25 -2.70
CA GLU A 410 7.22 12.60 -3.52
C GLU A 410 6.84 11.19 -3.04
N THR A 411 7.68 10.57 -2.20
CA THR A 411 7.38 9.28 -1.55
C THR A 411 6.80 9.43 -0.14
N ALA A 412 6.58 10.67 0.31
CA ALA A 412 6.00 10.96 1.61
C ALA A 412 4.46 10.90 1.57
N TRP A 413 3.87 10.79 2.74
CA TRP A 413 2.44 10.96 2.91
C TRP A 413 2.04 12.44 2.79
N LEU A 414 1.14 12.76 1.87
CA LEU A 414 0.51 14.07 1.73
C LEU A 414 -0.93 13.94 2.22
N SER A 415 -1.27 14.60 3.35
CA SER A 415 -2.54 14.31 4.06
C SER A 415 -3.80 14.66 3.30
N GLU A 416 -3.73 15.62 2.39
CA GLU A 416 -4.86 16.03 1.56
C GLU A 416 -4.65 15.71 0.07
N TYR A 417 -3.73 14.78 -0.25
CA TYR A 417 -3.48 14.37 -1.62
C TYR A 417 -4.69 13.66 -2.20
N GLN A 418 -5.07 14.10 -3.38
CA GLN A 418 -6.11 13.52 -4.21
C GLN A 418 -5.85 13.90 -5.66
N GLU A 419 -6.00 12.98 -6.57
CA GLU A 419 -5.99 13.26 -8.00
C GLU A 419 -7.42 13.54 -8.49
N LEU A 420 -7.53 14.43 -9.46
CA LEU A 420 -8.78 14.73 -10.11
C LEU A 420 -8.76 14.18 -11.54
N TRP A 421 -9.90 13.74 -12.00
CA TRP A 421 -10.11 13.22 -13.34
C TRP A 421 -9.51 14.09 -14.47
N ASN A 422 -9.52 15.39 -14.30
CA ASN A 422 -9.04 16.37 -15.28
C ASN A 422 -7.68 16.98 -14.96
N ASN A 423 -6.91 16.38 -14.05
CA ASN A 423 -5.64 16.91 -13.52
C ASN A 423 -5.76 18.31 -12.90
N GLU A 424 -6.95 18.72 -12.49
CA GLU A 424 -7.13 19.97 -11.75
C GLU A 424 -6.58 19.83 -10.33
N SER A 425 -5.73 20.75 -9.91
CA SER A 425 -5.29 20.83 -8.53
C SER A 425 -6.40 21.38 -7.64
N ARG A 426 -6.78 20.66 -6.58
CA ARG A 426 -7.67 21.20 -5.53
C ARG A 426 -6.97 22.18 -4.59
N GLY A 427 -5.74 22.62 -4.90
CA GLY A 427 -4.94 23.45 -4.02
C GLY A 427 -4.44 22.68 -2.79
N THR A 428 -4.11 21.42 -3.00
CA THR A 428 -3.48 20.51 -2.03
C THR A 428 -2.09 20.13 -2.48
N ALA A 429 -1.25 19.68 -1.56
CA ALA A 429 0.09 19.18 -1.88
C ALA A 429 0.03 18.10 -2.95
N ILE A 430 0.87 18.23 -3.96
CA ILE A 430 0.96 17.30 -5.10
C ILE A 430 2.42 17.18 -5.54
N TYR A 431 2.82 15.99 -5.98
CA TYR A 431 4.13 15.80 -6.60
C TYR A 431 4.11 16.19 -8.09
N SER A 432 5.26 16.61 -8.59
CA SER A 432 5.47 16.91 -10.00
C SER A 432 6.90 16.59 -10.42
N GLU A 433 7.09 16.18 -11.68
CA GLU A 433 8.43 15.92 -12.20
C GLU A 433 9.31 17.18 -12.22
N LYS A 434 10.56 17.01 -11.79
CA LYS A 434 11.58 18.06 -11.77
C LYS A 434 12.96 17.42 -11.98
N SER A 435 13.51 17.55 -13.19
CA SER A 435 14.73 16.84 -13.59
C SER A 435 15.97 17.16 -12.75
N ASP A 436 16.01 18.33 -12.10
CA ASP A 436 17.15 18.80 -11.30
C ASP A 436 16.99 18.50 -9.80
N ALA A 437 15.87 17.89 -9.42
CA ALA A 437 15.60 17.46 -8.05
C ALA A 437 16.07 16.03 -7.80
N SER A 438 16.30 15.68 -6.54
CA SER A 438 16.57 14.31 -6.10
C SER A 438 15.37 13.42 -6.48
N GLY A 439 15.60 12.17 -6.84
CA GLY A 439 14.51 11.28 -7.27
C GLY A 439 13.81 11.68 -8.59
N GLY A 440 14.06 12.90 -9.10
CA GLY A 440 13.47 13.43 -10.32
C GLY A 440 12.09 14.08 -10.16
N ALA A 441 11.65 14.32 -8.92
CA ALA A 441 10.36 14.94 -8.61
C ALA A 441 10.43 15.85 -7.37
N ILE A 442 9.39 16.63 -7.14
CA ILE A 442 9.23 17.52 -5.99
C ILE A 442 7.77 17.50 -5.53
N VAL A 443 7.52 17.98 -4.30
CA VAL A 443 6.16 18.23 -3.80
C VAL A 443 5.92 19.73 -3.72
N GLY A 444 4.99 20.23 -4.52
CA GLY A 444 4.49 21.59 -4.50
C GLY A 444 3.14 21.73 -3.82
N TRP A 445 2.60 22.97 -3.77
CA TRP A 445 1.30 23.31 -3.20
C TRP A 445 1.09 22.88 -1.75
N LEU A 446 2.18 22.75 -0.98
CA LEU A 446 2.16 22.46 0.45
C LEU A 446 1.72 23.69 1.24
N GLY A 447 0.89 23.53 2.26
CA GLY A 447 0.52 24.59 3.18
C GLY A 447 -0.84 25.24 2.90
N ASN A 448 -0.94 26.54 3.10
CA ASN A 448 -2.16 27.35 3.12
C ASN A 448 -3.12 27.00 4.29
N ARG A 449 -2.92 25.84 4.90
CA ARG A 449 -3.55 25.33 6.13
C ARG A 449 -2.71 24.19 6.71
N ALA A 450 -2.79 23.99 8.01
CA ALA A 450 -1.95 23.00 8.69
C ALA A 450 -2.23 21.54 8.30
N SER A 451 -3.43 21.24 7.80
CA SER A 451 -3.82 19.90 7.34
C SER A 451 -3.27 19.53 5.96
N ASN A 452 -2.92 20.53 5.13
CA ASN A 452 -2.26 20.30 3.85
C ASN A 452 -0.74 20.20 4.06
N ASP A 453 -0.33 19.04 4.56
CA ASP A 453 1.02 18.76 5.05
C ASP A 453 1.71 17.62 4.30
N LEU A 454 3.01 17.49 4.55
CA LEU A 454 3.86 16.40 4.11
C LEU A 454 4.40 15.68 5.34
N GLN A 455 4.35 14.35 5.36
CA GLN A 455 4.83 13.53 6.46
C GLN A 455 5.71 12.38 5.96
N TRP A 456 6.96 12.35 6.38
CA TRP A 456 7.78 11.15 6.31
C TRP A 456 7.45 10.30 7.54
N ARG A 457 6.64 9.23 7.35
CA ARG A 457 6.08 8.43 8.45
C ARG A 457 6.96 7.27 8.92
N ASN A 458 8.01 6.94 8.16
CA ASN A 458 8.89 5.80 8.42
C ASN A 458 10.35 6.25 8.51
N VAL A 459 10.62 7.29 9.30
CA VAL A 459 11.99 7.76 9.56
C VAL A 459 12.58 6.90 10.68
N TYR A 460 13.37 5.91 10.29
CA TYR A 460 13.90 4.92 11.22
C TYR A 460 15.30 5.31 11.73
N SER A 461 15.49 5.21 13.04
CA SER A 461 16.80 5.33 13.69
C SER A 461 17.06 4.14 14.61
N HIS A 462 18.24 3.54 14.53
CA HIS A 462 18.65 2.46 15.44
C HIS A 462 18.80 2.92 16.88
N THR A 463 19.43 4.08 17.07
CA THR A 463 19.84 4.55 18.40
C THR A 463 19.02 5.73 18.91
N GLY A 464 18.30 6.40 18.00
CA GLY A 464 17.81 7.75 18.25
C GLY A 464 18.97 8.74 18.40
N GLY A 465 18.67 9.98 18.71
CA GLY A 465 19.69 10.99 18.93
C GLY A 465 19.43 12.31 18.22
N LYS A 466 20.46 13.16 18.20
CA LYS A 466 20.44 14.40 17.46
C LYS A 466 20.93 14.15 16.04
N TYR A 467 20.16 14.66 15.10
CA TYR A 467 20.44 14.59 13.68
C TYR A 467 20.52 15.97 13.08
N LYS A 468 21.47 16.16 12.16
CA LYS A 468 21.43 17.25 11.20
C LYS A 468 20.45 16.84 10.10
N MET A 469 19.38 17.58 9.95
CA MET A 469 18.42 17.46 8.86
C MET A 469 18.72 18.54 7.83
N THR A 470 19.16 18.17 6.65
CA THR A 470 19.29 19.08 5.51
C THR A 470 18.01 18.96 4.68
N LEU A 471 17.21 20.03 4.66
CA LEU A 471 16.02 20.13 3.83
C LEU A 471 16.39 20.75 2.48
N SER A 472 16.09 20.05 1.40
CA SER A 472 16.23 20.52 0.02
C SER A 472 14.88 21.03 -0.49
N PHE A 473 14.85 22.22 -1.09
CA PHE A 473 13.62 22.89 -1.49
C PHE A 473 13.84 23.89 -2.63
N ILE A 474 12.75 24.32 -3.28
CA ILE A 474 12.76 25.34 -4.33
C ILE A 474 11.79 26.44 -3.94
N THR A 475 12.28 27.68 -3.95
CA THR A 475 11.42 28.87 -3.82
C THR A 475 12.13 30.13 -4.31
N GLY A 476 11.43 30.97 -5.05
CA GLY A 476 11.91 32.29 -5.49
C GLY A 476 11.63 33.44 -4.50
N GLU A 477 10.96 33.14 -3.40
CA GLU A 477 10.56 34.11 -2.38
C GLU A 477 10.64 33.55 -0.97
N ASN A 478 10.46 34.38 0.03
CA ASN A 478 10.40 33.91 1.42
C ASN A 478 9.12 33.13 1.68
N ARG A 479 9.24 31.86 2.11
CA ARG A 479 8.15 30.96 2.43
C ARG A 479 8.30 30.40 3.85
N ASN A 480 7.25 30.53 4.65
CA ASN A 480 7.25 30.00 6.01
C ASN A 480 7.04 28.48 6.01
N ILE A 481 7.70 27.80 6.95
CA ILE A 481 7.53 26.38 7.19
C ILE A 481 7.65 26.06 8.68
N LYS A 482 6.95 25.02 9.10
CA LYS A 482 7.05 24.39 10.42
C LYS A 482 7.48 22.94 10.25
N ILE A 483 8.46 22.52 11.05
CA ILE A 483 9.00 21.16 11.08
C ILE A 483 8.71 20.60 12.45
N SER A 484 7.94 19.52 12.53
CA SER A 484 7.70 18.82 13.80
C SER A 484 8.12 17.35 13.72
N VAL A 485 8.66 16.83 14.82
CA VAL A 485 9.04 15.42 14.95
C VAL A 485 8.14 14.77 15.98
N ASN A 486 7.51 13.64 15.62
CA ASN A 486 6.62 12.85 16.51
C ASN A 486 5.52 13.70 17.19
N GLY A 487 5.01 14.73 16.52
CA GLY A 487 4.00 15.63 17.06
C GLY A 487 4.50 16.59 18.14
N GLY A 488 5.82 16.68 18.35
CA GLY A 488 6.44 17.64 19.28
C GLY A 488 6.31 19.10 18.84
N ALA A 489 6.82 20.03 19.65
CA ALA A 489 6.84 21.45 19.34
C ALA A 489 7.57 21.72 18.02
N PRO A 490 6.98 22.48 17.07
CA PRO A 490 7.59 22.68 15.77
C PRO A 490 8.75 23.69 15.80
N ILE A 491 9.76 23.43 14.98
CA ILE A 491 10.72 24.43 14.54
C ILE A 491 10.00 25.30 13.50
N SER A 492 9.89 26.59 13.76
CA SER A 492 9.25 27.54 12.82
C SER A 492 10.33 28.41 12.17
N THR A 493 10.36 28.48 10.84
CA THR A 493 11.37 29.23 10.09
C THR A 493 10.81 29.75 8.78
N THR A 494 11.63 30.53 8.08
CA THR A 494 11.36 31.00 6.72
C THR A 494 12.44 30.45 5.80
N LEU A 495 12.02 29.76 4.74
CA LEU A 495 12.89 29.28 3.67
C LEU A 495 13.07 30.36 2.61
N ASN A 496 14.29 30.53 2.12
CA ASN A 496 14.62 31.45 1.02
C ASN A 496 15.59 30.76 0.06
N GLY A 497 15.10 30.34 -1.12
CA GLY A 497 15.91 29.72 -2.16
C GLY A 497 16.45 30.70 -3.20
N GLY A 498 15.90 31.89 -3.25
CA GLY A 498 16.31 32.96 -4.20
C GLY A 498 15.97 32.68 -5.68
N SER A 499 15.42 31.51 -6.01
CA SER A 499 15.08 31.10 -7.38
C SER A 499 14.03 30.01 -7.39
N TRP A 500 13.13 30.04 -8.39
CA TRP A 500 12.20 28.93 -8.71
C TRP A 500 12.81 27.84 -9.59
N ASN A 501 14.08 28.00 -9.99
CA ASN A 501 14.75 27.07 -10.92
C ASN A 501 15.83 26.22 -10.26
N ASN A 502 16.30 26.59 -9.06
CA ASN A 502 17.42 25.91 -8.41
C ASN A 502 17.01 25.35 -7.05
N VAL A 503 17.48 24.14 -6.75
CA VAL A 503 17.34 23.56 -5.42
C VAL A 503 18.24 24.31 -4.44
N ALA A 504 17.65 24.76 -3.34
CA ALA A 504 18.33 25.35 -2.20
C ALA A 504 18.29 24.38 -1.00
N HIS A 505 19.17 24.61 -0.03
CA HIS A 505 19.30 23.75 1.14
C HIS A 505 19.32 24.59 2.41
N GLN A 506 18.73 24.03 3.48
CA GLN A 506 18.81 24.60 4.82
C GLN A 506 18.93 23.50 5.86
N ASP A 507 19.88 23.68 6.79
CA ASP A 507 20.15 22.73 7.86
C ASP A 507 19.33 23.03 9.12
N PHE A 508 18.88 21.97 9.78
CA PHE A 508 18.16 21.98 11.05
C PHE A 508 18.73 20.91 11.98
N GLU A 509 18.68 21.15 13.28
CA GLU A 509 18.90 20.09 14.26
C GLU A 509 17.56 19.54 14.71
N ILE A 510 17.37 18.22 14.57
CA ILE A 510 16.18 17.49 15.04
C ILE A 510 16.59 16.35 15.95
N THR A 511 15.65 15.90 16.78
CA THR A 511 15.87 14.73 17.65
C THR A 511 14.92 13.61 17.23
N LEU A 512 15.49 12.43 16.94
CA LEU A 512 14.75 11.21 16.66
C LEU A 512 14.79 10.26 17.88
N ASN A 513 13.70 9.53 18.07
CA ASN A 513 13.67 8.40 19.01
C ASN A 513 14.25 7.14 18.36
N PRO A 514 14.75 6.17 19.14
CA PRO A 514 15.01 4.84 18.60
C PRO A 514 13.76 4.24 17.97
N GLY A 515 13.89 3.58 16.83
CA GLY A 515 12.77 3.06 16.05
C GLY A 515 12.19 4.07 15.07
N ASN A 516 10.91 3.92 14.75
CA ASN A 516 10.22 4.76 13.77
C ASN A 516 9.84 6.13 14.32
N ASN A 517 10.03 7.14 13.48
CA ASN A 517 9.67 8.52 13.75
C ASN A 517 8.82 9.08 12.60
N VAL A 518 8.07 10.13 12.88
CA VAL A 518 7.35 10.93 11.90
C VAL A 518 7.97 12.32 11.86
N VAL A 519 8.45 12.73 10.69
CA VAL A 519 8.89 14.11 10.45
C VAL A 519 7.83 14.77 9.57
N ARG A 520 7.23 15.84 10.08
CA ARG A 520 6.11 16.53 9.44
C ARG A 520 6.52 17.95 9.04
N LEU A 521 6.19 18.33 7.79
CA LEU A 521 6.31 19.68 7.26
C LEU A 521 4.92 20.27 7.02
N TYR A 522 4.70 21.51 7.46
CA TYR A 522 3.43 22.21 7.27
C TYR A 522 3.57 23.73 7.45
N THR A 523 2.54 24.47 7.08
CA THR A 523 2.36 25.87 7.48
C THR A 523 0.89 26.15 7.75
N ASP A 524 0.59 27.06 8.68
CA ASP A 524 -0.80 27.38 9.04
C ASP A 524 -1.46 28.31 8.02
N ALA A 525 -0.68 29.11 7.31
CA ALA A 525 -1.15 30.08 6.34
C ALA A 525 -0.09 30.35 5.27
N GLY A 526 -0.54 30.63 4.05
CA GLY A 526 0.31 30.81 2.88
C GLY A 526 0.94 29.49 2.41
N TRP A 527 1.46 29.49 1.21
CA TRP A 527 2.12 28.34 0.60
C TRP A 527 3.55 28.19 1.12
N ALA A 528 3.98 26.98 1.38
CA ALA A 528 5.37 26.65 1.65
C ALA A 528 6.20 26.63 0.34
N ALA A 529 7.51 26.45 0.46
CA ALA A 529 8.39 26.15 -0.67
C ALA A 529 8.02 24.77 -1.26
N ASP A 530 8.38 24.52 -2.52
CA ASP A 530 8.33 23.21 -3.11
C ASP A 530 9.44 22.36 -2.46
N ILE A 531 9.11 21.18 -1.97
CA ILE A 531 10.03 20.31 -1.23
C ILE A 531 10.58 19.23 -2.15
N ASP A 532 11.92 19.09 -2.14
CA ASP A 532 12.66 18.07 -2.87
C ASP A 532 12.88 16.83 -1.97
N CYS A 533 13.79 16.93 -1.02
CA CYS A 533 14.08 15.81 -0.13
C CYS A 533 14.55 16.28 1.27
N MET A 534 14.57 15.34 2.19
CA MET A 534 15.21 15.46 3.50
C MET A 534 16.42 14.53 3.54
N ARG A 535 17.59 15.05 3.94
CA ARG A 535 18.79 14.25 4.23
C ARG A 535 19.10 14.30 5.72
N LEU A 536 19.38 13.15 6.31
CA LEU A 536 19.70 13.00 7.73
C LEU A 536 21.12 12.55 7.94
N GLU A 537 21.81 13.18 8.91
CA GLU A 537 23.15 12.83 9.38
C GLU A 537 23.13 12.78 10.91
N LEU A 538 23.48 11.64 11.50
CA LEU A 538 23.55 11.50 12.95
C LEU A 538 24.72 12.36 13.51
N ILE A 539 24.41 13.32 14.39
CA ILE A 539 25.39 14.17 15.07
C ILE A 539 25.81 13.51 16.39
N GLU A 540 24.80 13.14 17.20
CA GLU A 540 25.01 12.61 18.54
C GLU A 540 23.95 11.53 18.81
N PRO A 541 24.34 10.26 19.00
CA PRO A 541 23.37 9.22 19.34
C PRO A 541 22.77 9.54 20.71
N THR A 542 21.49 9.20 20.90
CA THR A 542 20.96 9.17 22.26
C THR A 542 21.90 8.27 23.06
N GLN A 543 22.53 8.80 24.10
CA GLN A 543 23.23 7.94 25.03
C GLN A 543 22.21 6.92 25.51
N ILE A 544 22.23 5.73 24.94
CA ILE A 544 21.78 4.58 25.68
C ILE A 544 22.68 4.69 26.91
N SER A 545 22.09 5.06 28.06
CA SER A 545 22.73 4.69 29.29
C SER A 545 22.90 3.19 29.14
N THR A 546 24.07 2.78 28.69
CA THR A 546 24.60 1.50 29.05
C THR A 546 24.70 1.61 30.56
N HIS A 547 23.54 1.40 31.25
CA HIS A 547 23.64 0.58 32.41
C HIS A 547 24.34 -0.65 31.84
N SER A 548 25.65 -0.72 32.04
CA SER A 548 26.39 -1.96 32.05
C SER A 548 25.42 -2.91 32.74
N LEU A 549 24.76 -3.79 31.94
CA LEU A 549 23.93 -4.83 32.51
C LEU A 549 24.91 -5.53 33.41
N ALA A 550 24.87 -5.19 34.72
CA ALA A 550 25.70 -5.84 35.72
C ALA A 550 25.44 -7.29 35.43
N THR A 551 26.49 -8.03 35.06
CA THR A 551 26.38 -9.36 34.48
C THR A 551 25.65 -10.24 35.47
N ILE A 552 24.31 -10.30 35.34
CA ILE A 552 23.51 -11.18 36.17
C ILE A 552 23.84 -12.62 35.76
N ASP A 553 24.17 -13.47 36.71
CA ASP A 553 24.23 -14.91 36.49
C ASP A 553 22.87 -15.50 36.81
N VAL A 554 22.37 -16.35 35.90
CA VAL A 554 21.01 -16.90 35.99
C VAL A 554 21.10 -18.41 35.89
N LYS A 555 20.60 -19.11 36.90
CA LYS A 555 20.56 -20.59 36.97
C LYS A 555 19.16 -21.06 37.29
N VAL A 556 18.70 -22.10 36.60
CA VAL A 556 17.39 -22.76 36.85
C VAL A 556 17.62 -24.09 37.53
N GLN A 557 16.94 -24.32 38.65
CA GLN A 557 16.93 -25.61 39.35
C GLN A 557 15.47 -25.99 39.68
N GLY A 558 14.91 -26.90 38.89
CA GLY A 558 13.48 -27.19 38.94
C GLY A 558 12.64 -25.93 38.62
N HIS A 559 11.69 -25.62 39.47
CA HIS A 559 10.86 -24.41 39.35
C HIS A 559 11.50 -23.13 39.94
N LYS A 560 12.77 -23.20 40.40
CA LYS A 560 13.44 -22.07 41.04
C LYS A 560 14.46 -21.44 40.08
N LEU A 561 14.31 -20.16 39.86
CA LEU A 561 15.20 -19.29 39.13
C LEU A 561 16.12 -18.58 40.13
N HIS A 562 17.41 -18.86 40.10
CA HIS A 562 18.42 -18.20 40.92
C HIS A 562 19.10 -17.12 40.09
N ILE A 563 18.98 -15.88 40.52
CA ILE A 563 19.59 -14.71 39.90
C ILE A 563 20.69 -14.20 40.85
N GLN A 564 21.90 -14.01 40.34
CA GLN A 564 23.01 -13.42 41.06
C GLN A 564 23.44 -12.13 40.33
N ALA A 565 23.49 -11.03 41.06
CA ALA A 565 23.91 -9.73 40.54
C ALA A 565 25.02 -9.18 41.45
N PRO A 566 26.20 -8.81 40.91
CA PRO A 566 27.32 -8.28 41.71
C PRO A 566 27.01 -6.91 42.32
N GLU A 567 26.09 -6.15 41.69
CA GLU A 567 25.59 -4.84 42.17
C GLU A 567 24.08 -4.83 42.19
N SER A 568 23.47 -3.91 42.96
CA SER A 568 22.02 -3.76 42.97
C SER A 568 21.49 -3.43 41.56
N THR A 569 20.73 -4.36 40.99
CA THR A 569 20.29 -4.32 39.60
C THR A 569 18.82 -4.60 39.53
N THR A 570 18.06 -3.75 38.78
CA THR A 570 16.65 -4.04 38.49
C THR A 570 16.57 -5.13 37.42
N VAL A 571 15.96 -6.24 37.75
CA VAL A 571 15.75 -7.38 36.85
C VAL A 571 14.27 -7.48 36.51
N THR A 572 13.97 -7.68 35.23
CA THR A 572 12.61 -7.97 34.74
C THR A 572 12.56 -9.38 34.17
N ILE A 573 11.53 -10.13 34.51
CA ILE A 573 11.23 -11.45 33.95
C ILE A 573 9.95 -11.35 33.15
N VAL A 574 9.99 -11.75 31.90
CA VAL A 574 8.82 -11.80 31.01
C VAL A 574 8.65 -13.22 30.44
N ASP A 575 7.41 -13.60 30.15
CA ASP A 575 7.12 -14.84 29.39
C ASP A 575 7.35 -14.65 27.89
N VAL A 576 7.15 -15.72 27.12
CA VAL A 576 7.33 -15.70 25.64
C VAL A 576 6.34 -14.79 24.91
N ALA A 577 5.26 -14.39 25.55
CA ALA A 577 4.28 -13.42 25.03
C ALA A 577 4.63 -11.97 25.40
N GLY A 578 5.78 -11.73 26.08
CA GLY A 578 6.20 -10.41 26.54
C GLY A 578 5.49 -9.92 27.80
N LYS A 579 4.65 -10.76 28.44
CA LYS A 579 3.96 -10.39 29.68
C LYS A 579 4.96 -10.39 30.85
N GLN A 580 5.02 -9.28 31.58
CA GLN A 580 5.84 -9.17 32.77
C GLN A 580 5.34 -10.10 33.89
N ILE A 581 6.18 -11.05 34.29
CA ILE A 581 5.93 -12.01 35.37
C ILE A 581 6.45 -11.48 36.71
N TRP A 582 7.63 -10.86 36.68
CA TRP A 582 8.25 -10.28 37.87
C TRP A 582 9.15 -9.11 37.48
N ARG A 583 9.25 -8.12 38.36
CA ARG A 583 10.22 -7.02 38.29
C ARG A 583 10.63 -6.61 39.70
N GLY A 584 11.91 -6.43 39.93
CA GLY A 584 12.41 -5.97 41.23
C GLY A 584 13.91 -5.81 41.24
N GLU A 585 14.44 -5.24 42.31
CA GLU A 585 15.86 -5.12 42.57
C GLU A 585 16.47 -6.43 43.10
N VAL A 586 17.61 -6.80 42.55
CA VAL A 586 18.42 -7.91 43.01
C VAL A 586 19.78 -7.34 43.44
N ALA A 587 20.07 -7.45 44.76
CA ALA A 587 21.34 -7.11 45.36
C ALA A 587 21.99 -8.40 45.90
N GLY A 588 23.07 -8.84 45.30
CA GLY A 588 23.70 -10.13 45.61
C GLY A 588 22.97 -11.30 44.94
N SER A 589 22.10 -12.01 45.65
CA SER A 589 21.37 -13.16 45.09
C SER A 589 19.85 -13.11 45.38
N LYS A 590 19.05 -13.54 44.43
CA LYS A 590 17.60 -13.66 44.53
C LYS A 590 17.11 -14.98 43.94
N THR A 591 16.20 -15.65 44.63
CA THR A 591 15.54 -16.83 44.10
C THR A 591 14.06 -16.51 43.86
N ILE A 592 13.55 -16.86 42.66
CA ILE A 592 12.16 -16.62 42.25
C ILE A 592 11.60 -17.96 41.80
N GLU A 593 10.40 -18.30 42.27
CA GLU A 593 9.70 -19.51 41.87
C GLU A 593 8.82 -19.19 40.66
N LEU A 594 8.99 -19.97 39.57
CA LEU A 594 8.28 -19.79 38.32
C LEU A 594 7.60 -21.10 37.89
N PRO A 595 6.42 -21.05 37.29
CA PRO A 595 5.80 -22.20 36.65
C PRO A 595 6.68 -22.76 35.53
N THR A 596 6.40 -24.01 35.12
CA THR A 596 7.00 -24.59 33.90
C THR A 596 6.74 -23.67 32.71
N GLY A 597 7.79 -23.28 31.99
CA GLY A 597 7.69 -22.34 30.86
C GLY A 597 9.04 -21.81 30.38
N THR A 598 8.99 -21.02 29.34
CA THR A 598 10.16 -20.28 28.84
C THR A 598 10.02 -18.80 29.20
N TYR A 599 11.10 -18.22 29.71
CA TYR A 599 11.14 -16.85 30.18
C TYR A 599 12.37 -16.12 29.67
N LEU A 600 12.27 -14.80 29.54
CA LEU A 600 13.42 -13.90 29.37
C LEU A 600 13.68 -13.22 30.72
N VAL A 601 14.92 -13.28 31.18
CA VAL A 601 15.43 -12.69 32.43
C VAL A 601 16.52 -11.69 32.05
N GLY A 602 16.16 -10.41 31.95
CA GLY A 602 17.00 -9.45 31.24
C GLY A 602 17.13 -9.85 29.77
N ASP A 603 18.37 -10.09 29.33
CA ASP A 603 18.74 -10.56 27.99
C ASP A 603 18.86 -12.10 27.86
N LYS A 604 18.68 -12.83 28.98
CA LYS A 604 18.90 -14.28 29.02
C LYS A 604 17.62 -15.07 28.90
N LYS A 605 17.55 -15.98 27.91
CA LYS A 605 16.47 -16.96 27.78
C LYS A 605 16.70 -18.13 28.74
N VAL A 606 15.70 -18.44 29.55
CA VAL A 606 15.72 -19.56 30.50
C VAL A 606 14.49 -20.46 30.30
N VAL A 607 14.67 -21.75 30.56
CA VAL A 607 13.60 -22.75 30.49
C VAL A 607 13.43 -23.37 31.87
N VAL A 608 12.27 -23.19 32.47
CA VAL A 608 11.84 -23.82 33.72
C VAL A 608 11.09 -25.10 33.36
N LYS A 609 11.57 -26.25 33.83
CA LYS A 609 11.02 -27.59 33.50
C LYS A 609 10.21 -28.14 34.65
#